data_074c7a68ef3f4406093a6dc4f1430b8f
#
_entry.id   074c7a68ef3f4406093a6dc4f1430b8f
#
_cell.length_a   1.000
_cell.length_b   1.000
_cell.length_c   1.000
_cell.angle_alpha   90.00
_cell.angle_beta   90.00
_cell.angle_gamma   90.00
#
_symmetry.space_group_name_H-M   'P 1'
#
loop_
_entity.id
_entity.type
_entity.pdbx_description
1 polymer ?
#
loop_
_entity_poly.entity_id
_entity_poly.type
_entity_poly.pdbx_seq_one_letter_code
_entity_poly.pdbx_strand_id
1 'polypeptide(L)'
;MRIVVPATLMAILAAIVAAQGPEELAIDPAQTTITLHVGRSGVLSFAGHDHEVVAPAMQGRIMLDRAQVSRSTVSVMFDAAALKVTGSGEPAKDVPEVQRVMLSDQVLDVQHYPTIRFQSRQVSVAKQSADQMTLRVTGDLTLHGITQPLDVPVTVQLTGDVLRASGKTSVQQSRFGIKPVTAGGGTVRVKDEVEVMFSITAKRP
;
A
#
# COMPACT_ATOMS: atom_id res chain seq x y z
N MET A 1 -39.51 39.52 -59.89
CA MET A 1 -38.13 39.25 -59.54
C MET A 1 -38.07 38.64 -58.15
N ARG A 2 -37.98 37.31 -58.03
CA ARG A 2 -38.01 36.59 -56.74
C ARG A 2 -36.60 36.27 -56.36
N ILE A 3 -36.16 36.78 -55.23
CA ILE A 3 -34.84 36.56 -54.68
C ILE A 3 -34.92 35.26 -53.86
N VAL A 4 -34.17 34.22 -54.27
CA VAL A 4 -34.01 32.99 -53.51
C VAL A 4 -32.76 33.12 -52.61
N VAL A 5 -32.94 33.08 -51.30
CA VAL A 5 -31.88 33.07 -50.31
C VAL A 5 -31.50 31.60 -50.02
N PRO A 6 -30.28 31.16 -50.21
CA PRO A 6 -29.85 29.82 -49.83
C PRO A 6 -29.68 29.71 -48.34
N ALA A 7 -30.37 28.78 -47.69
CA ALA A 7 -30.18 28.39 -46.31
C ALA A 7 -28.90 27.56 -46.18
N THR A 8 -27.85 28.16 -45.61
CA THR A 8 -26.60 27.45 -45.27
C THR A 8 -26.82 26.61 -44.04
N LEU A 9 -26.92 25.29 -44.23
CA LEU A 9 -27.02 24.31 -43.15
C LEU A 9 -25.67 24.16 -42.45
N MET A 10 -25.52 24.77 -41.28
CA MET A 10 -24.31 24.66 -40.44
C MET A 10 -24.37 23.35 -39.64
N ALA A 11 -23.67 22.31 -40.14
CA ALA A 11 -23.55 21.04 -39.41
C ALA A 11 -22.60 21.23 -38.22
N ILE A 12 -23.16 21.23 -37.01
CA ILE A 12 -22.39 21.21 -35.76
C ILE A 12 -21.89 19.75 -35.55
N LEU A 13 -20.62 19.54 -35.83
CA LEU A 13 -19.95 18.28 -35.53
C LEU A 13 -19.67 18.25 -34.03
N ALA A 14 -20.54 17.65 -33.22
CA ALA A 14 -20.29 17.38 -31.82
C ALA A 14 -19.25 16.28 -31.74
N ALA A 15 -18.00 16.64 -31.39
CA ALA A 15 -16.96 15.68 -31.06
C ALA A 15 -17.38 14.91 -29.80
N ILE A 16 -17.77 13.66 -29.96
CA ILE A 16 -17.99 12.73 -28.85
C ILE A 16 -16.59 12.45 -28.27
N VAL A 17 -16.22 13.15 -27.19
CA VAL A 17 -15.07 12.76 -26.36
C VAL A 17 -15.49 11.46 -25.67
N ALA A 18 -15.04 10.33 -26.22
CA ALA A 18 -15.21 9.04 -25.58
C ALA A 18 -14.53 9.12 -24.20
N ALA A 19 -15.31 9.05 -23.14
CA ALA A 19 -14.77 8.91 -21.79
C ALA A 19 -13.98 7.61 -21.77
N GLN A 20 -12.66 7.72 -21.66
CA GLN A 20 -11.79 6.56 -21.48
C GLN A 20 -12.17 5.93 -20.14
N GLY A 21 -12.52 4.63 -20.18
CA GLY A 21 -12.79 3.87 -18.96
C GLY A 21 -11.53 3.74 -18.08
N PRO A 22 -11.69 3.12 -16.90
CA PRO A 22 -10.55 2.87 -16.02
C PRO A 22 -9.45 2.10 -16.76
N GLU A 23 -8.20 2.56 -16.59
CA GLU A 23 -7.01 1.89 -17.13
C GLU A 23 -6.33 1.04 -16.06
N GLU A 24 -5.81 -0.11 -16.46
CA GLU A 24 -5.03 -0.95 -15.56
C GLU A 24 -3.57 -0.49 -15.56
N LEU A 25 -3.03 -0.29 -14.35
CA LEU A 25 -1.61 -0.07 -14.11
C LEU A 25 -1.09 -1.23 -13.25
N ALA A 26 -0.03 -1.88 -13.73
CA ALA A 26 0.70 -2.89 -12.97
C ALA A 26 1.71 -2.21 -12.05
N ILE A 27 1.79 -2.66 -10.80
CA ILE A 27 2.83 -2.21 -9.88
C ILE A 27 4.17 -2.81 -10.31
N ASP A 28 5.20 -1.97 -10.40
CA ASP A 28 6.57 -2.37 -10.73
C ASP A 28 7.34 -2.72 -9.45
N PRO A 29 7.59 -4.01 -9.15
CA PRO A 29 8.26 -4.41 -7.91
C PRO A 29 9.68 -3.87 -7.81
N ALA A 30 10.38 -3.68 -8.93
CA ALA A 30 11.75 -3.18 -8.96
C ALA A 30 11.88 -1.70 -8.60
N GLN A 31 10.78 -0.93 -8.74
CA GLN A 31 10.69 0.50 -8.41
C GLN A 31 9.76 0.77 -7.24
N THR A 32 9.45 -0.26 -6.47
CA THR A 32 8.56 -0.17 -5.30
C THR A 32 9.31 -0.56 -4.05
N THR A 33 9.13 0.21 -3.00
CA THR A 33 9.69 -0.07 -1.68
C THR A 33 8.57 -0.04 -0.66
N ILE A 34 8.50 -1.07 0.18
CA ILE A 34 7.63 -1.12 1.35
C ILE A 34 8.48 -1.53 2.54
N THR A 35 8.50 -0.68 3.54
CA THR A 35 9.30 -0.83 4.75
C THR A 35 8.39 -0.78 5.96
N LEU A 36 8.56 -1.74 6.85
CA LEU A 36 7.87 -1.82 8.13
C LEU A 36 8.85 -1.51 9.24
N HIS A 37 8.47 -0.60 10.14
CA HIS A 37 9.22 -0.31 11.37
C HIS A 37 8.49 -0.87 12.57
N VAL A 38 9.17 -1.77 13.27
CA VAL A 38 8.67 -2.48 14.44
C VAL A 38 9.45 -1.98 15.66
N GLY A 39 8.84 -1.08 16.40
CA GLY A 39 9.46 -0.49 17.58
C GLY A 39 9.43 -1.40 18.80
N ARG A 40 10.18 -1.02 19.82
CA ARG A 40 10.22 -1.68 21.14
C ARG A 40 9.50 -0.88 22.21
N SER A 41 9.11 -1.58 23.28
CA SER A 41 8.49 -1.02 24.48
C SER A 41 8.85 -1.87 25.72
N GLY A 42 8.39 -1.44 26.89
CA GLY A 42 8.64 -2.12 28.17
C GLY A 42 9.68 -1.40 29.02
N VAL A 43 9.84 -1.88 30.26
CA VAL A 43 10.68 -1.21 31.30
C VAL A 43 12.15 -1.20 30.90
N LEU A 44 12.61 -2.25 30.20
CA LEU A 44 13.99 -2.38 29.71
C LEU A 44 14.07 -2.20 28.17
N SER A 45 13.20 -1.37 27.60
CA SER A 45 13.17 -1.13 26.14
C SER A 45 14.52 -0.61 25.59
N PHE A 46 15.33 0.06 26.43
CA PHE A 46 16.69 0.50 26.05
C PHE A 46 17.64 -0.66 25.73
N ALA A 47 17.37 -1.87 26.24
CA ALA A 47 18.17 -3.06 25.99
C ALA A 47 17.70 -3.86 24.75
N GLY A 48 16.57 -3.47 24.15
CA GLY A 48 16.06 -4.07 22.91
C GLY A 48 16.49 -3.28 21.68
N HIS A 49 16.04 -3.74 20.52
CA HIS A 49 16.27 -3.12 19.21
C HIS A 49 14.95 -2.87 18.50
N ASP A 50 14.91 -1.85 17.65
CA ASP A 50 13.84 -1.69 16.67
C ASP A 50 14.19 -2.55 15.46
N HIS A 51 13.18 -3.13 14.81
CA HIS A 51 13.39 -3.97 13.65
C HIS A 51 12.85 -3.28 12.40
N GLU A 52 13.62 -3.36 11.34
CA GLU A 52 13.18 -2.94 10.01
C GLU A 52 12.97 -4.16 9.13
N VAL A 53 11.80 -4.22 8.49
CA VAL A 53 11.41 -5.32 7.61
C VAL A 53 11.05 -4.74 6.25
N VAL A 54 11.49 -5.37 5.18
CA VAL A 54 11.11 -5.03 3.81
C VAL A 54 10.24 -6.12 3.20
N ALA A 55 9.32 -5.71 2.34
CA ALA A 55 8.45 -6.59 1.58
C ALA A 55 8.85 -6.58 0.09
N PRO A 56 9.79 -7.44 -0.35
CA PRO A 56 10.33 -7.40 -1.71
C PRO A 56 9.44 -8.05 -2.76
N ALA A 57 8.65 -9.05 -2.37
CA ALA A 57 7.80 -9.80 -3.29
C ALA A 57 6.36 -9.26 -3.22
N MET A 58 6.02 -8.40 -4.19
CA MET A 58 4.71 -7.81 -4.29
C MET A 58 4.11 -8.00 -5.67
N GLN A 59 2.85 -8.37 -5.70
CA GLN A 59 2.01 -8.34 -6.89
C GLN A 59 0.88 -7.34 -6.64
N GLY A 60 0.58 -6.49 -7.63
CA GLY A 60 -0.49 -5.53 -7.45
C GLY A 60 -0.88 -4.82 -8.74
N ARG A 61 -2.10 -4.31 -8.73
CA ARG A 61 -2.68 -3.54 -9.82
C ARG A 61 -3.49 -2.38 -9.28
N ILE A 62 -3.54 -1.33 -10.07
CA ILE A 62 -4.35 -0.14 -9.85
C ILE A 62 -5.26 -0.01 -11.06
N MET A 63 -6.57 0.02 -10.85
CA MET A 63 -7.53 0.44 -11.88
C MET A 63 -7.70 1.95 -11.71
N LEU A 64 -7.08 2.73 -12.57
CA LEU A 64 -7.09 4.20 -12.51
C LEU A 64 -8.19 4.77 -13.39
N ASP A 65 -9.14 5.47 -12.79
CA ASP A 65 -10.10 6.32 -13.52
C ASP A 65 -9.57 7.77 -13.47
N ARG A 66 -8.97 8.23 -14.57
CA ARG A 66 -8.40 9.59 -14.66
C ARG A 66 -9.46 10.67 -14.63
N ALA A 67 -10.67 10.38 -15.13
CA ALA A 67 -11.79 11.33 -15.14
C ALA A 67 -12.44 11.44 -13.76
N GLN A 68 -12.45 10.33 -13.00
CA GLN A 68 -13.06 10.29 -11.68
C GLN A 68 -12.21 9.42 -10.73
N VAL A 69 -11.16 10.01 -10.15
CA VAL A 69 -10.18 9.32 -9.29
C VAL A 69 -10.83 8.53 -8.14
N SER A 70 -11.98 8.98 -7.65
CA SER A 70 -12.74 8.26 -6.61
C SER A 70 -13.30 6.89 -7.05
N ARG A 71 -13.32 6.60 -8.35
CA ARG A 71 -13.69 5.27 -8.90
C ARG A 71 -12.50 4.34 -9.07
N SER A 72 -11.29 4.84 -8.83
CA SER A 72 -10.09 4.03 -8.89
C SER A 72 -10.09 2.97 -7.79
N THR A 73 -9.45 1.84 -8.09
CA THR A 73 -9.27 0.77 -7.09
C THR A 73 -7.82 0.31 -7.07
N VAL A 74 -7.38 -0.22 -5.93
CA VAL A 74 -6.06 -0.81 -5.75
C VAL A 74 -6.17 -2.17 -5.08
N SER A 75 -5.42 -3.13 -5.58
CA SER A 75 -5.27 -4.47 -5.01
C SER A 75 -3.77 -4.79 -4.94
N VAL A 76 -3.30 -5.18 -3.75
CA VAL A 76 -1.90 -5.52 -3.51
C VAL A 76 -1.84 -6.83 -2.74
N MET A 77 -0.90 -7.69 -3.11
CA MET A 77 -0.68 -8.98 -2.47
C MET A 77 0.81 -9.21 -2.26
N PHE A 78 1.16 -9.73 -1.08
CA PHE A 78 2.52 -10.07 -0.69
C PHE A 78 2.60 -11.55 -0.33
N ASP A 79 3.73 -12.15 -0.65
CA ASP A 79 4.14 -13.42 -0.05
C ASP A 79 4.70 -13.14 1.35
N ALA A 80 4.03 -13.65 2.37
CA ALA A 80 4.42 -13.43 3.76
C ALA A 80 5.80 -14.03 4.05
N ALA A 81 6.16 -15.13 3.39
CA ALA A 81 7.47 -15.76 3.56
C ALA A 81 8.62 -14.97 2.91
N ALA A 82 8.29 -14.04 1.99
CA ALA A 82 9.29 -13.20 1.34
C ALA A 82 9.67 -11.95 2.15
N LEU A 83 8.99 -11.65 3.24
CA LEU A 83 9.34 -10.54 4.13
C LEU A 83 10.72 -10.77 4.74
N LYS A 84 11.55 -9.72 4.75
CA LYS A 84 12.96 -9.81 5.20
C LYS A 84 13.28 -8.75 6.24
N VAL A 85 13.84 -9.19 7.36
CA VAL A 85 14.50 -8.34 8.34
C VAL A 85 15.79 -7.80 7.72
N THR A 86 15.96 -6.47 7.70
CA THR A 86 17.11 -5.82 7.04
C THR A 86 18.38 -5.84 7.89
N GLY A 87 18.22 -5.98 9.21
CA GLY A 87 19.30 -5.83 10.17
C GLY A 87 19.65 -4.37 10.51
N SER A 88 18.88 -3.42 10.00
CA SER A 88 19.05 -2.00 10.31
C SER A 88 18.71 -1.75 11.79
N GLY A 89 19.69 -1.21 12.55
CA GLY A 89 19.50 -0.86 13.95
C GLY A 89 19.62 -2.04 14.93
N GLU A 90 19.95 -3.25 14.48
CA GLU A 90 20.10 -4.43 15.33
C GLU A 90 21.45 -5.15 15.13
N PRO A 91 21.94 -5.91 16.11
CA PRO A 91 23.16 -6.68 15.96
C PRO A 91 23.02 -7.75 14.88
N ALA A 92 24.00 -7.86 13.98
CA ALA A 92 23.96 -8.82 12.87
C ALA A 92 23.75 -10.28 13.31
N LYS A 93 24.21 -10.65 14.52
CA LYS A 93 24.04 -12.00 15.09
C LYS A 93 22.59 -12.32 15.44
N ASP A 94 21.76 -11.30 15.69
CA ASP A 94 20.37 -11.48 16.13
C ASP A 94 19.39 -11.55 14.94
N VAL A 95 19.77 -11.01 13.77
CA VAL A 95 18.96 -10.96 12.55
C VAL A 95 18.39 -12.32 12.14
N PRO A 96 19.16 -13.43 12.11
CA PRO A 96 18.61 -14.75 11.72
C PRO A 96 17.53 -15.24 12.67
N GLU A 97 17.66 -14.98 13.97
CA GLU A 97 16.65 -15.39 14.95
C GLU A 97 15.39 -14.53 14.83
N VAL A 98 15.52 -13.20 14.69
CA VAL A 98 14.41 -12.29 14.47
C VAL A 98 13.65 -12.69 13.20
N GLN A 99 14.35 -12.99 12.09
CA GLN A 99 13.77 -13.46 10.86
C GLN A 99 12.98 -14.78 11.06
N ARG A 100 13.56 -15.73 11.77
CA ARG A 100 12.93 -17.02 12.06
C ARG A 100 11.66 -16.85 12.88
N VAL A 101 11.71 -16.05 13.95
CA VAL A 101 10.55 -15.78 14.83
C VAL A 101 9.45 -15.05 14.05
N MET A 102 9.80 -14.05 13.25
CA MET A 102 8.84 -13.30 12.43
C MET A 102 8.04 -14.22 11.50
N LEU A 103 8.67 -15.20 10.88
CA LEU A 103 7.99 -16.13 9.94
C LEU A 103 7.27 -17.28 10.64
N SER A 104 7.58 -17.55 11.91
CA SER A 104 7.01 -18.66 12.67
C SER A 104 5.55 -18.41 13.08
N ASP A 105 4.96 -19.44 13.72
CA ASP A 105 3.62 -19.40 14.34
C ASP A 105 3.48 -18.39 15.49
N GLN A 106 4.59 -17.84 15.97
CA GLN A 106 4.58 -16.79 16.99
C GLN A 106 4.15 -15.42 16.43
N VAL A 107 4.35 -15.18 15.12
CA VAL A 107 4.09 -13.88 14.49
C VAL A 107 3.26 -14.01 13.22
N LEU A 108 3.87 -14.35 12.08
CA LEU A 108 3.18 -14.35 10.78
C LEU A 108 2.55 -15.70 10.43
N ASP A 109 3.05 -16.78 11.02
CA ASP A 109 2.60 -18.16 10.73
C ASP A 109 2.46 -18.43 9.23
N VAL A 110 3.56 -18.20 8.51
CA VAL A 110 3.56 -18.20 7.03
C VAL A 110 3.17 -19.55 6.42
N GLN A 111 3.22 -20.64 7.20
CA GLN A 111 2.79 -21.97 6.75
C GLN A 111 1.26 -22.04 6.62
N HIS A 112 0.52 -21.42 7.53
CA HIS A 112 -0.95 -21.39 7.51
C HIS A 112 -1.48 -20.12 6.80
N TYR A 113 -0.74 -19.01 6.86
CA TYR A 113 -1.14 -17.71 6.30
C TYR A 113 -0.07 -17.17 5.32
N PRO A 114 0.14 -17.81 4.17
CA PRO A 114 1.24 -17.46 3.25
C PRO A 114 1.04 -16.11 2.55
N THR A 115 -0.14 -15.51 2.63
CA THR A 115 -0.47 -14.32 1.85
C THR A 115 -0.96 -13.18 2.73
N ILE A 116 -0.38 -11.99 2.51
CA ILE A 116 -0.88 -10.71 3.04
C ILE A 116 -1.53 -9.97 1.89
N ARG A 117 -2.75 -9.44 2.06
CA ARG A 117 -3.50 -8.79 0.99
C ARG A 117 -4.15 -7.49 1.46
N PHE A 118 -4.04 -6.46 0.62
CA PHE A 118 -4.83 -5.24 0.75
C PHE A 118 -5.73 -5.06 -0.46
N GLN A 119 -7.00 -4.73 -0.22
CA GLN A 119 -7.99 -4.43 -1.26
C GLN A 119 -8.72 -3.14 -0.91
N SER A 120 -8.63 -2.11 -1.75
CA SER A 120 -9.37 -0.87 -1.53
C SER A 120 -10.88 -1.10 -1.66
N ARG A 121 -11.63 -0.41 -0.81
CA ARG A 121 -13.10 -0.27 -0.87
C ARG A 121 -13.51 1.10 -1.41
N GLN A 122 -12.76 2.12 -1.02
CA GLN A 122 -13.06 3.50 -1.37
C GLN A 122 -11.78 4.32 -1.55
N VAL A 123 -11.80 5.20 -2.54
CA VAL A 123 -10.79 6.22 -2.75
C VAL A 123 -11.47 7.58 -2.67
N SER A 124 -10.93 8.49 -1.87
CA SER A 124 -11.40 9.86 -1.76
C SER A 124 -10.26 10.85 -1.93
N VAL A 125 -10.53 11.96 -2.62
CA VAL A 125 -9.57 13.04 -2.82
C VAL A 125 -9.64 13.97 -1.62
N ALA A 126 -8.54 14.05 -0.86
CA ALA A 126 -8.43 14.96 0.29
C ALA A 126 -7.89 16.33 -0.13
N LYS A 127 -6.93 16.34 -1.08
CA LYS A 127 -6.34 17.57 -1.62
C LYS A 127 -5.85 17.32 -3.05
N GLN A 128 -5.96 18.33 -3.91
CA GLN A 128 -5.44 18.29 -5.28
C GLN A 128 -4.70 19.58 -5.59
N SER A 129 -3.54 19.45 -6.24
CA SER A 129 -2.76 20.53 -6.84
C SER A 129 -2.44 20.18 -8.29
N ALA A 130 -1.70 21.05 -9.02
CA ALA A 130 -1.39 20.83 -10.42
C ALA A 130 -0.64 19.49 -10.66
N ASP A 131 0.32 19.15 -9.78
CA ASP A 131 1.24 18.03 -9.99
C ASP A 131 1.04 16.86 -9.01
N GLN A 132 0.14 17.01 -8.03
CA GLN A 132 0.04 16.06 -6.94
C GLN A 132 -1.37 16.01 -6.35
N MET A 133 -1.79 14.80 -5.99
CA MET A 133 -3.03 14.56 -5.24
C MET A 133 -2.71 13.91 -3.90
N THR A 134 -3.41 14.33 -2.86
CA THR A 134 -3.47 13.59 -1.59
C THR A 134 -4.80 12.85 -1.54
N LEU A 135 -4.74 11.55 -1.43
CA LEU A 135 -5.91 10.66 -1.38
C LEU A 135 -6.01 10.04 0.00
N ARG A 136 -7.21 9.65 0.38
CA ARG A 136 -7.48 8.68 1.42
C ARG A 136 -8.00 7.42 0.76
N VAL A 137 -7.29 6.32 0.93
CA VAL A 137 -7.67 5.00 0.44
C VAL A 137 -8.11 4.15 1.63
N THR A 138 -9.40 3.89 1.73
CA THR A 138 -9.95 2.97 2.74
C THR A 138 -10.10 1.59 2.11
N GLY A 139 -9.66 0.56 2.80
CA GLY A 139 -9.70 -0.81 2.28
C GLY A 139 -9.65 -1.85 3.38
N ASP A 140 -9.54 -3.10 2.96
CA ASP A 140 -9.39 -4.27 3.81
C ASP A 140 -7.97 -4.78 3.74
N LEU A 141 -7.32 -4.88 4.89
CA LEU A 141 -6.07 -5.61 5.07
C LEU A 141 -6.39 -7.00 5.63
N THR A 142 -5.96 -8.04 4.92
CA THR A 142 -5.94 -9.42 5.43
C THR A 142 -4.51 -9.78 5.80
N LEU A 143 -4.30 -10.09 7.06
CA LEU A 143 -3.03 -10.47 7.66
C LEU A 143 -3.29 -11.57 8.67
N HIS A 144 -2.46 -12.62 8.70
CA HIS A 144 -2.58 -13.73 9.65
C HIS A 144 -4.00 -14.33 9.67
N GLY A 145 -4.63 -14.46 8.49
CA GLY A 145 -5.98 -14.99 8.28
C GLY A 145 -7.12 -14.07 8.74
N ILE A 146 -6.84 -12.92 9.34
CA ILE A 146 -7.84 -11.97 9.83
C ILE A 146 -7.90 -10.76 8.91
N THR A 147 -9.11 -10.30 8.59
CA THR A 147 -9.34 -9.12 7.78
C THR A 147 -9.83 -7.96 8.64
N GLN A 148 -9.17 -6.81 8.51
CA GLN A 148 -9.52 -5.58 9.24
C GLN A 148 -9.53 -4.38 8.29
N PRO A 149 -10.40 -3.38 8.54
CA PRO A 149 -10.36 -2.15 7.80
C PRO A 149 -9.07 -1.36 8.09
N LEU A 150 -8.52 -0.74 7.04
CA LEU A 150 -7.33 0.10 7.11
C LEU A 150 -7.55 1.37 6.29
N ASP A 151 -7.22 2.52 6.87
CA ASP A 151 -7.17 3.81 6.20
C ASP A 151 -5.72 4.15 5.86
N VAL A 152 -5.48 4.45 4.58
CA VAL A 152 -4.15 4.75 4.07
C VAL A 152 -4.15 6.13 3.42
N PRO A 153 -3.51 7.12 4.03
CA PRO A 153 -3.23 8.39 3.36
C PRO A 153 -2.17 8.18 2.29
N VAL A 154 -2.44 8.63 1.07
CA VAL A 154 -1.58 8.40 -0.10
C VAL A 154 -1.35 9.71 -0.82
N THR A 155 -0.10 10.02 -1.09
CA THR A 155 0.29 11.09 -2.01
C THR A 155 0.56 10.49 -3.38
N VAL A 156 -0.11 10.98 -4.42
CA VAL A 156 -0.03 10.46 -5.78
C VAL A 156 0.47 11.54 -6.73
N GLN A 157 1.41 11.17 -7.59
CA GLN A 157 1.86 11.93 -8.74
C GLN A 157 1.66 11.08 -10.00
N LEU A 158 1.08 11.69 -11.03
CA LEU A 158 0.86 11.05 -12.32
C LEU A 158 1.62 11.82 -13.41
N THR A 159 2.58 11.18 -14.05
CA THR A 159 3.38 11.75 -15.12
C THR A 159 3.29 10.85 -16.34
N GLY A 160 2.54 11.30 -17.37
CA GLY A 160 2.21 10.44 -18.51
C GLY A 160 1.48 9.18 -18.05
N ASP A 161 2.08 8.02 -18.31
CA ASP A 161 1.53 6.71 -17.95
C ASP A 161 2.17 6.10 -16.68
N VAL A 162 2.98 6.89 -15.97
CA VAL A 162 3.61 6.46 -14.72
C VAL A 162 2.92 7.09 -13.53
N LEU A 163 2.40 6.26 -12.65
CA LEU A 163 1.85 6.64 -11.37
C LEU A 163 2.88 6.37 -10.27
N ARG A 164 3.18 7.40 -9.46
CA ARG A 164 3.95 7.26 -8.23
C ARG A 164 3.05 7.54 -7.04
N ALA A 165 3.04 6.62 -6.09
CA ALA A 165 2.24 6.74 -4.87
C ALA A 165 3.13 6.52 -3.66
N SER A 166 3.05 7.38 -2.67
CA SER A 166 3.77 7.22 -1.42
C SER A 166 2.87 7.52 -0.23
N GLY A 167 3.17 6.91 0.89
CA GLY A 167 2.40 7.14 2.11
C GLY A 167 2.97 6.41 3.32
N LYS A 168 2.29 6.63 4.43
CA LYS A 168 2.59 6.03 5.72
C LYS A 168 1.29 5.70 6.43
N THR A 169 1.23 4.52 7.03
CA THR A 169 0.11 4.09 7.86
C THR A 169 0.64 3.24 9.02
N SER A 170 -0.22 2.86 9.95
CA SER A 170 0.16 1.91 11.01
C SER A 170 -0.84 0.77 11.11
N VAL A 171 -0.33 -0.37 11.57
CA VAL A 171 -1.08 -1.62 11.75
C VAL A 171 -0.85 -2.11 13.17
N GLN A 172 -1.93 -2.41 13.91
CA GLN A 172 -1.84 -3.04 15.23
C GLN A 172 -1.85 -4.56 15.09
N GLN A 173 -0.78 -5.22 15.50
CA GLN A 173 -0.59 -6.67 15.42
C GLN A 173 -1.73 -7.43 16.12
N SER A 174 -2.12 -6.97 17.30
CA SER A 174 -3.17 -7.59 18.12
C SER A 174 -4.54 -7.66 17.42
N ARG A 175 -4.84 -6.70 16.52
CA ARG A 175 -6.09 -6.73 15.73
C ARG A 175 -6.14 -7.88 14.72
N PHE A 176 -4.98 -8.47 14.42
CA PHE A 176 -4.84 -9.62 13.52
C PHE A 176 -4.50 -10.92 14.28
N GLY A 177 -4.76 -10.94 15.60
CA GLY A 177 -4.50 -12.11 16.42
C GLY A 177 -3.03 -12.38 16.74
N ILE A 178 -2.12 -11.50 16.28
CA ILE A 178 -0.69 -11.61 16.53
C ILE A 178 -0.39 -11.02 17.91
N LYS A 179 0.23 -11.79 18.78
CA LYS A 179 0.66 -11.33 20.11
C LYS A 179 2.06 -10.72 19.97
N PRO A 180 2.26 -9.43 20.34
CA PRO A 180 3.59 -8.83 20.30
C PRO A 180 4.60 -9.67 21.09
N VAL A 181 5.72 -10.01 20.46
CA VAL A 181 6.78 -10.85 21.05
C VAL A 181 7.39 -10.16 22.27
N THR A 182 7.71 -10.96 23.29
CA THR A 182 8.36 -10.49 24.50
C THR A 182 9.67 -11.24 24.72
N ALA A 183 10.67 -10.53 25.24
CA ALA A 183 11.98 -11.07 25.63
C ALA A 183 12.35 -10.68 27.06
N GLY A 184 13.41 -11.29 27.59
CA GLY A 184 13.91 -10.97 28.93
C GLY A 184 12.87 -11.14 30.04
N GLY A 185 12.08 -12.21 30.02
CA GLY A 185 11.02 -12.44 31.02
C GLY A 185 9.86 -11.43 30.93
N GLY A 186 9.64 -10.80 29.75
CA GLY A 186 8.58 -9.80 29.53
C GLY A 186 9.00 -8.37 29.79
N THR A 187 10.28 -8.13 30.10
CA THR A 187 10.83 -6.78 30.37
C THR A 187 11.09 -5.96 29.11
N VAL A 188 11.32 -6.62 27.99
CA VAL A 188 11.38 -6.04 26.65
C VAL A 188 10.22 -6.60 25.82
N ARG A 189 9.52 -5.74 25.12
CA ARG A 189 8.37 -6.11 24.27
C ARG A 189 8.44 -5.40 22.95
N VAL A 190 8.09 -6.08 21.88
CA VAL A 190 7.78 -5.47 20.59
C VAL A 190 6.53 -4.61 20.73
N LYS A 191 6.49 -3.43 20.11
CA LYS A 191 5.26 -2.61 20.06
C LYS A 191 4.16 -3.33 19.29
N ASP A 192 2.94 -3.16 19.76
CA ASP A 192 1.77 -3.66 19.01
C ASP A 192 1.60 -2.94 17.68
N GLU A 193 1.88 -1.63 17.65
CA GLU A 193 1.81 -0.81 16.45
C GLU A 193 3.07 -0.96 15.60
N VAL A 194 2.87 -1.38 14.35
CA VAL A 194 3.86 -1.46 13.28
C VAL A 194 3.61 -0.32 12.30
N GLU A 195 4.61 0.50 12.08
CA GLU A 195 4.58 1.56 11.09
C GLU A 195 4.92 0.99 9.70
N VAL A 196 4.11 1.33 8.70
CA VAL A 196 4.29 0.90 7.31
C VAL A 196 4.49 2.12 6.44
N MET A 197 5.65 2.23 5.81
CA MET A 197 5.97 3.23 4.80
C MET A 197 6.05 2.58 3.42
N PHE A 198 5.58 3.28 2.41
CA PHE A 198 5.65 2.77 1.03
C PHE A 198 5.93 3.86 0.02
N SER A 199 6.62 3.45 -1.03
CA SER A 199 6.80 4.18 -2.28
C SER A 199 6.55 3.21 -3.42
N ILE A 200 5.47 3.41 -4.16
CA ILE A 200 4.99 2.52 -5.21
C ILE A 200 5.11 3.22 -6.55
N THR A 201 5.64 2.52 -7.53
CA THR A 201 5.59 2.92 -8.94
C THR A 201 4.72 1.94 -9.71
N ALA A 202 3.77 2.46 -10.48
CA ALA A 202 2.91 1.65 -11.34
C ALA A 202 2.85 2.24 -12.74
N LYS A 203 2.76 1.37 -13.75
CA LYS A 203 2.70 1.73 -15.16
C LYS A 203 1.79 0.78 -15.94
N ARG A 204 1.42 1.14 -17.14
CA ARG A 204 0.69 0.21 -18.03
C ARG A 204 1.53 -1.05 -18.24
N PRO A 205 0.87 -2.24 -18.25
CA PRO A 205 1.52 -3.52 -18.54
C PRO A 205 2.23 -3.55 -19.88
#